data_0dffa840d922a7bc2e0590d544e4b765
#
_entry.id   0dffa840d922a7bc2e0590d544e4b765
#
_cell.length_a   1.000
_cell.length_b   1.000
_cell.length_c   1.000
_cell.angle_alpha   90.00
_cell.angle_beta   90.00
_cell.angle_gamma   90.00
#
_symmetry.space_group_name_H-M   'P 1'
#
loop_
_entity.id
_entity.type
_entity.pdbx_description
1 polymer ?
#
loop_
_entity_poly.entity_id
_entity_poly.type
_entity_poly.pdbx_seq_one_letter_code
_entity_poly.pdbx_strand_id
1 'polypeptide(L)'
;MSDKENLPASSEFKAKGLLVEKGVKITEKSSIDALSQRGYGTTENEVFKLALYEALFLMDKQMLEIKDKQGGALDFQTILSAYVGIDENAWAHYLVYRDLRSRGYVVREGFGAAIDFRIYERGAYGKDTAQFLVLSTQEGKPIPMGDLANALSQCQSLKKEMLLAVMNRRGEIVHYSVSPLSFK
;
A
#
# COMPACT_ATOMS: atom_id res chain seq x y z
N MET A 1 24.97 -26.98 -35.46
CA MET A 1 23.86 -26.03 -35.76
C MET A 1 22.85 -26.26 -34.66
N SER A 2 22.88 -25.40 -33.64
CA SER A 2 21.99 -25.49 -32.49
C SER A 2 20.96 -24.40 -32.63
N ASP A 3 19.73 -24.81 -32.92
CA ASP A 3 18.56 -23.94 -32.88
C ASP A 3 18.33 -23.52 -31.44
N LYS A 4 18.64 -22.26 -31.13
CA LYS A 4 18.14 -21.60 -29.91
C LYS A 4 16.68 -21.31 -30.14
N GLU A 5 15.81 -22.15 -29.61
CA GLU A 5 14.39 -21.83 -29.45
C GLU A 5 14.28 -20.51 -28.68
N ASN A 6 13.76 -19.52 -29.40
CA ASN A 6 13.42 -18.22 -28.91
C ASN A 6 12.11 -18.37 -28.10
N LEU A 7 12.23 -18.59 -26.78
CA LEU A 7 11.08 -18.56 -25.89
C LEU A 7 10.44 -17.17 -25.99
N PRO A 8 9.13 -17.06 -26.27
CA PRO A 8 8.46 -15.78 -26.31
C PRO A 8 8.57 -15.11 -24.94
N ALA A 9 9.07 -13.87 -24.93
CA ALA A 9 9.07 -13.03 -23.75
C ALA A 9 7.66 -13.05 -23.15
N SER A 10 7.52 -13.46 -21.89
CA SER A 10 6.26 -13.41 -21.15
C SER A 10 5.73 -11.99 -21.28
N SER A 11 4.52 -11.83 -21.82
CA SER A 11 3.86 -10.54 -21.93
C SER A 11 3.78 -9.97 -20.51
N GLU A 12 4.61 -8.95 -20.23
CA GLU A 12 4.63 -8.29 -18.92
C GLU A 12 3.23 -7.77 -18.64
N PHE A 13 2.63 -8.25 -17.55
CA PHE A 13 1.31 -7.81 -17.11
C PHE A 13 1.34 -6.30 -16.86
N LYS A 14 0.52 -5.54 -17.60
CA LYS A 14 0.39 -4.11 -17.44
C LYS A 14 -1.08 -3.70 -17.45
N ALA A 15 -1.60 -3.32 -16.30
CA ALA A 15 -2.96 -2.82 -16.15
C ALA A 15 -3.07 -1.38 -16.65
N LYS A 16 -4.29 -0.98 -17.05
CA LYS A 16 -4.62 0.40 -17.39
C LYS A 16 -5.64 0.94 -16.40
N GLY A 17 -5.35 2.15 -15.87
CA GLY A 17 -6.19 2.82 -14.88
C GLY A 17 -6.57 4.23 -15.30
N LEU A 18 -7.66 4.71 -14.73
CA LEU A 18 -8.15 6.07 -14.86
C LEU A 18 -8.03 6.78 -13.51
N LEU A 19 -7.35 7.93 -13.46
CA LEU A 19 -7.28 8.74 -12.25
C LEU A 19 -8.67 9.27 -11.89
N VAL A 20 -9.09 9.02 -10.65
CA VAL A 20 -10.32 9.55 -10.04
C VAL A 20 -9.98 10.30 -8.76
N GLU A 21 -10.98 10.93 -8.12
CA GLU A 21 -10.77 11.84 -7.00
C GLU A 21 -9.90 11.28 -5.85
N LYS A 22 -10.11 10.01 -5.48
CA LYS A 22 -9.41 9.37 -4.35
C LYS A 22 -8.75 8.03 -4.71
N GLY A 23 -8.20 7.92 -5.92
CA GLY A 23 -7.57 6.68 -6.33
C GLY A 23 -7.51 6.49 -7.83
N VAL A 24 -7.30 5.26 -8.25
CA VAL A 24 -7.24 4.88 -9.66
C VAL A 24 -8.25 3.77 -9.95
N LYS A 25 -9.19 4.06 -10.85
CA LYS A 25 -10.21 3.10 -11.29
C LYS A 25 -9.63 2.16 -12.33
N ILE A 26 -9.84 0.86 -12.15
CA ILE A 26 -9.55 -0.18 -13.14
C ILE A 26 -10.88 -0.73 -13.67
N THR A 27 -10.99 -0.93 -14.97
CA THR A 27 -12.23 -1.40 -15.61
C THR A 27 -12.08 -2.74 -16.32
N GLU A 28 -10.87 -3.10 -16.69
CA GLU A 28 -10.59 -4.36 -17.38
C GLU A 28 -10.64 -5.53 -16.40
N LYS A 29 -11.53 -6.49 -16.65
CA LYS A 29 -11.79 -7.62 -15.75
C LYS A 29 -10.55 -8.48 -15.50
N SER A 30 -9.77 -8.77 -16.54
CA SER A 30 -8.52 -9.53 -16.39
C SER A 30 -7.51 -8.85 -15.48
N SER A 31 -7.40 -7.53 -15.58
CA SER A 31 -6.55 -6.70 -14.72
C SER A 31 -7.07 -6.68 -13.28
N ILE A 32 -8.38 -6.57 -13.08
CA ILE A 32 -9.02 -6.61 -11.76
C ILE A 32 -8.73 -7.94 -11.07
N ASP A 33 -8.97 -9.07 -11.77
CA ASP A 33 -8.74 -10.40 -11.22
C ASP A 33 -7.28 -10.61 -10.83
N ALA A 34 -6.34 -10.23 -11.69
CA ALA A 34 -4.91 -10.35 -11.43
C ALA A 34 -4.42 -9.46 -10.26
N LEU A 35 -4.94 -8.25 -10.14
CA LEU A 35 -4.60 -7.32 -9.05
C LEU A 35 -5.22 -7.78 -7.73
N SER A 36 -6.50 -8.18 -7.73
CA SER A 36 -7.20 -8.67 -6.53
C SER A 36 -6.54 -9.91 -5.94
N GLN A 37 -6.14 -10.88 -6.77
CA GLN A 37 -5.42 -12.08 -6.32
C GLN A 37 -4.10 -11.76 -5.63
N ARG A 38 -3.45 -10.67 -6.00
CA ARG A 38 -2.21 -10.18 -5.40
C ARG A 38 -2.44 -9.25 -4.21
N GLY A 39 -3.72 -9.04 -3.81
CA GLY A 39 -4.11 -8.20 -2.69
C GLY A 39 -4.01 -6.70 -2.95
N TYR A 40 -4.15 -6.26 -4.19
CA TYR A 40 -4.29 -4.84 -4.55
C TYR A 40 -5.76 -4.46 -4.72
N GLY A 41 -6.05 -3.19 -4.48
CA GLY A 41 -7.33 -2.57 -4.75
C GLY A 41 -8.49 -3.04 -3.88
N THR A 42 -9.58 -2.31 -3.93
CA THR A 42 -10.86 -2.63 -3.28
C THR A 42 -12.00 -2.42 -4.25
N THR A 43 -13.07 -3.21 -4.09
CA THR A 43 -14.31 -2.98 -4.84
C THR A 43 -15.29 -2.24 -3.95
N GLU A 44 -15.69 -1.05 -4.35
CA GLU A 44 -16.69 -0.22 -3.71
C GLU A 44 -17.76 0.15 -4.72
N ASN A 45 -19.04 -0.10 -4.41
CA ASN A 45 -20.16 0.18 -5.31
C ASN A 45 -19.92 -0.34 -6.74
N GLU A 46 -19.48 -1.59 -6.86
CA GLU A 46 -19.16 -2.27 -8.13
C GLU A 46 -17.99 -1.67 -8.93
N VAL A 47 -17.28 -0.71 -8.35
CA VAL A 47 -16.10 -0.09 -8.95
C VAL A 47 -14.84 -0.58 -8.27
N PHE A 48 -13.94 -1.20 -9.03
CA PHE A 48 -12.62 -1.57 -8.52
C PHE A 48 -11.68 -0.37 -8.56
N LYS A 49 -11.09 -0.04 -7.41
CA LYS A 49 -10.17 1.08 -7.23
C LYS A 49 -8.88 0.65 -6.56
N LEU A 50 -7.78 1.22 -7.00
CA LEU A 50 -6.49 1.22 -6.32
C LEU A 50 -6.38 2.49 -5.47
N ALA A 51 -5.86 2.37 -4.26
CA ALA A 51 -5.40 3.53 -3.50
C ALA A 51 -4.20 4.19 -4.22
N LEU A 52 -3.95 5.48 -3.96
CA LEU A 52 -2.88 6.21 -4.67
C LEU A 52 -1.48 5.64 -4.36
N TYR A 53 -1.22 5.19 -3.13
CA TYR A 53 0.02 4.50 -2.78
C TYR A 53 0.19 3.15 -3.50
N GLU A 54 -0.90 2.41 -3.74
CA GLU A 54 -0.90 1.16 -4.54
C GLU A 54 -0.58 1.48 -6.00
N ALA A 55 -1.22 2.54 -6.53
CA ALA A 55 -1.01 2.98 -7.90
C ALA A 55 0.44 3.43 -8.14
N LEU A 56 1.01 4.23 -7.23
CA LEU A 56 2.42 4.64 -7.29
C LEU A 56 3.36 3.44 -7.28
N PHE A 57 3.11 2.45 -6.41
CA PHE A 57 3.91 1.23 -6.34
C PHE A 57 3.85 0.42 -7.64
N LEU A 58 2.66 0.26 -8.22
CA LEU A 58 2.47 -0.48 -9.46
C LEU A 58 3.07 0.25 -10.67
N MET A 59 3.06 1.59 -10.67
CA MET A 59 3.76 2.39 -11.68
C MET A 59 5.28 2.24 -11.56
N ASP A 60 5.83 2.28 -10.35
CA ASP A 60 7.26 2.05 -10.09
C ASP A 60 7.72 0.67 -10.58
N LYS A 61 6.85 -0.33 -10.48
CA LYS A 61 7.06 -1.70 -11.00
C LYS A 61 6.71 -1.85 -12.49
N GLN A 62 6.34 -0.79 -13.19
CA GLN A 62 5.90 -0.80 -14.59
C GLN A 62 4.67 -1.69 -14.88
N MET A 63 3.90 -2.00 -13.84
CA MET A 63 2.71 -2.85 -13.90
C MET A 63 1.41 -2.08 -14.12
N LEU A 64 1.44 -0.76 -14.10
CA LEU A 64 0.27 0.11 -14.23
C LEU A 64 0.59 1.33 -15.10
N GLU A 65 -0.30 1.62 -16.03
CA GLU A 65 -0.35 2.86 -16.79
C GLU A 65 -1.63 3.62 -16.41
N ILE A 66 -1.49 4.89 -16.06
CA ILE A 66 -2.62 5.72 -15.62
C ILE A 66 -2.88 6.81 -16.65
N LYS A 67 -4.16 7.05 -16.92
CA LYS A 67 -4.61 8.14 -17.79
C LYS A 67 -5.52 9.10 -17.04
N ASP A 68 -5.57 10.33 -17.51
CA ASP A 68 -6.59 11.29 -17.11
C ASP A 68 -7.91 11.06 -17.86
N LYS A 69 -8.93 11.89 -17.56
CA LYS A 69 -10.24 11.83 -18.21
C LYS A 69 -10.20 12.19 -19.70
N GLN A 70 -9.16 12.88 -20.16
CA GLN A 70 -8.93 13.29 -21.53
C GLN A 70 -8.12 12.24 -22.32
N GLY A 71 -7.64 11.18 -21.64
CA GLY A 71 -6.85 10.11 -22.25
C GLY A 71 -5.33 10.37 -22.23
N GLY A 72 -4.88 11.48 -21.63
CA GLY A 72 -3.48 11.79 -21.43
C GLY A 72 -2.81 10.84 -20.44
N ALA A 73 -1.61 10.36 -20.75
CA ALA A 73 -0.84 9.54 -19.83
C ALA A 73 -0.31 10.37 -18.67
N LEU A 74 -0.44 9.86 -17.45
CA LEU A 74 0.03 10.50 -16.23
C LEU A 74 1.30 9.81 -15.73
N ASP A 75 2.27 10.61 -15.33
CA ASP A 75 3.51 10.13 -14.75
C ASP A 75 3.42 9.96 -13.22
N PHE A 76 4.46 9.37 -12.65
CA PHE A 76 4.57 9.12 -11.21
C PHE A 76 4.45 10.42 -10.39
N GLN A 77 5.09 11.50 -10.85
CA GLN A 77 5.11 12.78 -10.13
C GLN A 77 3.73 13.43 -10.07
N THR A 78 2.96 13.32 -11.14
CA THR A 78 1.58 13.81 -11.20
C THR A 78 0.67 13.05 -10.21
N ILE A 79 0.80 11.73 -10.15
CA ILE A 79 0.03 10.91 -9.20
C ILE A 79 0.46 11.18 -7.75
N LEU A 80 1.76 11.34 -7.51
CA LEU A 80 2.26 11.71 -6.18
C LEU A 80 1.73 13.09 -5.75
N SER A 81 1.72 14.06 -6.63
CA SER A 81 1.19 15.41 -6.36
C SER A 81 -0.31 15.36 -6.03
N ALA A 82 -1.07 14.54 -6.75
CA ALA A 82 -2.49 14.30 -6.44
C ALA A 82 -2.67 13.66 -5.06
N TYR A 83 -1.79 12.72 -4.68
CA TYR A 83 -1.83 12.09 -3.37
C TYR A 83 -1.48 13.07 -2.24
N VAL A 84 -0.43 13.87 -2.39
CA VAL A 84 -0.05 14.92 -1.43
C VAL A 84 -1.17 15.94 -1.23
N GLY A 85 -1.95 16.25 -2.26
CA GLY A 85 -3.12 17.13 -2.16
C GLY A 85 -4.26 16.57 -1.29
N ILE A 86 -4.27 15.27 -1.00
CA ILE A 86 -5.29 14.57 -0.21
C ILE A 86 -4.76 14.19 1.18
N ASP A 87 -3.48 13.84 1.26
CA ASP A 87 -2.83 13.31 2.45
C ASP A 87 -1.46 13.96 2.66
N GLU A 88 -1.33 14.74 3.73
CA GLU A 88 -0.06 15.40 4.07
C GLU A 88 1.10 14.41 4.32
N ASN A 89 0.79 13.16 4.67
CA ASN A 89 1.76 12.08 4.90
C ASN A 89 1.95 11.17 3.68
N ALA A 90 1.40 11.54 2.52
CA ALA A 90 1.39 10.73 1.29
C ALA A 90 2.74 10.09 0.97
N TRP A 91 3.84 10.86 1.06
CA TRP A 91 5.17 10.35 0.77
C TRP A 91 5.62 9.28 1.77
N ALA A 92 5.42 9.49 3.07
CA ALA A 92 5.73 8.51 4.10
C ALA A 92 4.89 7.24 3.94
N HIS A 93 3.58 7.39 3.73
CA HIS A 93 2.66 6.27 3.48
C HIS A 93 3.08 5.47 2.24
N TYR A 94 3.44 6.14 1.15
CA TYR A 94 3.94 5.45 -0.04
C TYR A 94 5.23 4.68 0.23
N LEU A 95 6.21 5.28 0.93
CA LEU A 95 7.49 4.63 1.21
C LEU A 95 7.32 3.43 2.16
N VAL A 96 6.49 3.56 3.19
CA VAL A 96 6.15 2.44 4.08
C VAL A 96 5.46 1.33 3.31
N TYR A 97 4.46 1.66 2.49
CA TYR A 97 3.78 0.69 1.63
C TYR A 97 4.75 -0.03 0.71
N ARG A 98 5.61 0.72 0.02
CA ARG A 98 6.64 0.18 -0.88
C ARG A 98 7.59 -0.78 -0.18
N ASP A 99 8.10 -0.41 1.01
CA ASP A 99 9.00 -1.25 1.79
C ASP A 99 8.34 -2.58 2.18
N LEU A 100 7.13 -2.53 2.73
CA LEU A 100 6.38 -3.71 3.14
C LEU A 100 6.04 -4.63 1.96
N ARG A 101 5.57 -4.06 0.85
CA ARG A 101 5.27 -4.84 -0.38
C ARG A 101 6.54 -5.47 -0.98
N SER A 102 7.66 -4.77 -0.96
CA SER A 102 8.94 -5.28 -1.45
C SER A 102 9.46 -6.45 -0.62
N ARG A 103 9.11 -6.50 0.67
CA ARG A 103 9.38 -7.64 1.56
C ARG A 103 8.43 -8.82 1.33
N GLY A 104 7.40 -8.63 0.50
CA GLY A 104 6.45 -9.67 0.09
C GLY A 104 5.22 -9.79 0.98
N TYR A 105 4.97 -8.84 1.88
CA TYR A 105 3.71 -8.77 2.61
C TYR A 105 2.58 -8.30 1.70
N VAL A 106 1.35 -8.72 2.01
CA VAL A 106 0.16 -8.07 1.47
C VAL A 106 -0.24 -6.95 2.43
N VAL A 107 -0.31 -5.74 1.91
CA VAL A 107 -0.59 -4.52 2.67
C VAL A 107 -1.94 -3.98 2.24
N ARG A 108 -2.81 -3.76 3.20
CA ARG A 108 -4.16 -3.22 2.99
C ARG A 108 -4.32 -1.95 3.82
N GLU A 109 -5.24 -1.10 3.40
CA GLU A 109 -5.61 0.09 4.15
C GLU A 109 -6.00 -0.28 5.59
N GLY A 110 -5.57 0.54 6.54
CA GLY A 110 -5.91 0.42 7.95
C GLY A 110 -7.35 0.80 8.25
N PHE A 111 -7.60 1.21 9.46
CA PHE A 111 -8.92 1.66 9.88
C PHE A 111 -8.83 2.67 11.03
N GLY A 112 -9.78 3.60 11.05
CA GLY A 112 -9.76 4.71 12.00
C GLY A 112 -8.63 5.71 11.71
N ALA A 113 -8.37 6.60 12.65
CA ALA A 113 -7.37 7.66 12.48
C ALA A 113 -5.94 7.26 12.90
N ALA A 114 -5.79 6.08 13.52
CA ALA A 114 -4.54 5.69 14.17
C ALA A 114 -3.84 4.49 13.51
N ILE A 115 -4.46 3.82 12.54
CA ILE A 115 -3.90 2.66 11.86
C ILE A 115 -3.89 2.92 10.36
N ASP A 116 -2.71 3.11 9.80
CA ASP A 116 -2.55 3.39 8.38
C ASP A 116 -2.66 2.14 7.52
N PHE A 117 -2.05 1.02 7.98
CA PHE A 117 -2.04 -0.22 7.22
C PHE A 117 -2.31 -1.46 8.09
N ARG A 118 -2.82 -2.49 7.41
CA ARG A 118 -2.93 -3.87 7.90
C ARG A 118 -2.03 -4.76 7.06
N ILE A 119 -1.22 -5.60 7.72
CA ILE A 119 -0.27 -6.47 7.03
C ILE A 119 -0.67 -7.92 7.21
N TYR A 120 -0.60 -8.64 6.11
CA TYR A 120 -0.79 -10.09 6.05
C TYR A 120 0.52 -10.73 5.62
N GLU A 121 0.89 -11.81 6.27
CA GLU A 121 2.04 -12.61 5.86
C GLU A 121 1.83 -13.24 4.48
N ARG A 122 2.93 -13.71 3.90
CA ARG A 122 2.90 -14.39 2.61
C ARG A 122 1.96 -15.58 2.65
N GLY A 123 1.00 -15.63 1.74
CA GLY A 123 0.04 -16.72 1.62
C GLY A 123 -1.11 -16.71 2.64
N ALA A 124 -1.11 -15.78 3.61
CA ALA A 124 -2.18 -15.63 4.59
C ALA A 124 -3.36 -14.78 4.07
N TYR A 125 -3.12 -13.89 3.10
CA TYR A 125 -4.17 -13.03 2.56
C TYR A 125 -5.32 -13.84 1.93
N GLY A 126 -6.54 -13.54 2.35
CA GLY A 126 -7.75 -14.26 1.93
C GLY A 126 -8.02 -15.57 2.71
N LYS A 127 -7.11 -15.99 3.61
CA LYS A 127 -7.26 -17.20 4.47
C LYS A 127 -7.30 -16.82 5.94
N ASP A 128 -6.44 -15.90 6.35
CA ASP A 128 -6.28 -15.45 7.72
C ASP A 128 -6.54 -13.96 7.87
N THR A 129 -6.63 -13.50 9.11
CA THR A 129 -6.71 -12.07 9.45
C THR A 129 -5.32 -11.45 9.42
N ALA A 130 -5.25 -10.12 9.23
CA ALA A 130 -3.99 -9.39 9.33
C ALA A 130 -3.30 -9.64 10.67
N GLN A 131 -2.00 -9.86 10.67
CA GLN A 131 -1.21 -10.10 11.87
C GLN A 131 -0.77 -8.79 12.52
N PHE A 132 -0.32 -7.84 11.72
CA PHE A 132 0.20 -6.56 12.19
C PHE A 132 -0.68 -5.41 11.75
N LEU A 133 -0.76 -4.40 12.64
CA LEU A 133 -1.35 -3.10 12.37
C LEU A 133 -0.24 -2.06 12.41
N VAL A 134 -0.19 -1.18 11.42
CA VAL A 134 0.91 -0.24 11.23
C VAL A 134 0.44 1.19 11.43
N LEU A 135 1.15 1.92 12.26
CA LEU A 135 1.13 3.38 12.34
C LEU A 135 2.40 3.90 11.66
N SER A 136 2.26 4.78 10.69
CA SER A 136 3.36 5.38 9.94
C SER A 136 3.68 6.78 10.46
N THR A 137 4.96 7.13 10.53
CA THR A 137 5.39 8.48 10.89
C THR A 137 6.72 8.84 10.24
N GLN A 138 7.12 10.09 10.37
CA GLN A 138 8.41 10.60 9.91
C GLN A 138 9.29 10.95 11.08
N GLU A 139 10.59 10.73 10.95
CA GLU A 139 11.58 11.18 11.92
C GLU A 139 11.47 12.69 12.15
N GLY A 140 11.36 13.09 13.42
CA GLY A 140 11.19 14.48 13.82
C GLY A 140 9.74 14.99 13.79
N LYS A 141 8.77 14.23 13.32
CA LYS A 141 7.34 14.54 13.45
C LYS A 141 6.85 13.96 14.79
N PRO A 142 6.39 14.79 15.74
CA PRO A 142 5.91 14.30 17.03
C PRO A 142 4.60 13.51 16.83
N ILE A 143 4.47 12.39 17.55
CA ILE A 143 3.22 11.67 17.71
C ILE A 143 2.66 12.02 19.09
N PRO A 144 1.43 12.55 19.20
CA PRO A 144 0.79 12.74 20.50
C PRO A 144 0.68 11.40 21.24
N MET A 145 1.05 11.38 22.51
CA MET A 145 1.03 10.15 23.32
C MET A 145 -0.37 9.53 23.38
N GLY A 146 -1.42 10.36 23.33
CA GLY A 146 -2.81 9.89 23.28
C GLY A 146 -3.09 9.08 22.01
N ASP A 147 -2.59 9.52 20.86
CA ASP A 147 -2.80 8.82 19.58
C ASP A 147 -2.06 7.49 19.56
N LEU A 148 -0.82 7.46 20.07
CA LEU A 148 -0.05 6.23 20.21
C LEU A 148 -0.72 5.24 21.17
N ALA A 149 -1.22 5.71 22.31
CA ALA A 149 -1.93 4.89 23.30
C ALA A 149 -3.25 4.33 22.72
N ASN A 150 -3.99 5.15 21.97
CA ASN A 150 -5.21 4.73 21.28
C ASN A 150 -4.94 3.67 20.22
N ALA A 151 -3.91 3.86 19.39
CA ALA A 151 -3.49 2.87 18.39
C ALA A 151 -3.13 1.53 19.05
N LEU A 152 -2.34 1.58 20.13
CA LEU A 152 -1.92 0.40 20.86
C LEU A 152 -3.10 -0.32 21.51
N SER A 153 -4.04 0.41 22.16
CA SER A 153 -5.26 -0.14 22.73
C SER A 153 -6.14 -0.83 21.66
N GLN A 154 -6.24 -0.23 20.48
CA GLN A 154 -6.96 -0.79 19.35
C GLN A 154 -6.32 -2.10 18.87
N CYS A 155 -4.98 -2.14 18.74
CA CYS A 155 -4.26 -3.35 18.40
C CYS A 155 -4.49 -4.47 19.42
N GLN A 156 -4.45 -4.15 20.71
CA GLN A 156 -4.71 -5.10 21.79
C GLN A 156 -6.13 -5.66 21.76
N SER A 157 -7.14 -4.81 21.56
CA SER A 157 -8.54 -5.23 21.48
C SER A 157 -8.79 -6.21 20.33
N LEU A 158 -8.05 -6.06 19.25
CA LEU A 158 -8.09 -6.93 18.07
C LEU A 158 -7.14 -8.12 18.16
N LYS A 159 -6.36 -8.24 19.24
CA LYS A 159 -5.31 -9.26 19.41
C LYS A 159 -4.30 -9.25 18.24
N LYS A 160 -3.85 -8.06 17.86
CA LYS A 160 -2.87 -7.82 16.79
C LYS A 160 -1.62 -7.16 17.34
N GLU A 161 -0.50 -7.38 16.66
CA GLU A 161 0.74 -6.70 16.97
C GLU A 161 0.77 -5.31 16.34
N MET A 162 1.26 -4.34 17.08
CA MET A 162 1.45 -2.99 16.58
C MET A 162 2.88 -2.80 16.06
N LEU A 163 2.99 -2.31 14.83
CA LEU A 163 4.23 -1.85 14.25
C LEU A 163 4.19 -0.32 14.07
N LEU A 164 5.22 0.34 14.57
CA LEU A 164 5.49 1.74 14.26
C LEU A 164 6.51 1.78 13.12
N ALA A 165 6.09 2.26 11.96
CA ALA A 165 6.94 2.43 10.78
C ALA A 165 7.43 3.88 10.71
N VAL A 166 8.73 4.09 10.89
CA VAL A 166 9.33 5.43 10.94
C VAL A 166 10.17 5.64 9.68
N MET A 167 9.80 6.64 8.88
CA MET A 167 10.60 7.11 7.76
C MET A 167 11.69 8.06 8.26
N ASN A 168 12.95 7.72 8.07
CA ASN A 168 14.08 8.60 8.40
C ASN A 168 14.31 9.68 7.31
N ARG A 169 15.24 10.59 7.55
CA ARG A 169 15.58 11.69 6.62
C ARG A 169 16.14 11.24 5.28
N ARG A 170 16.60 9.97 5.17
CA ARG A 170 17.09 9.38 3.92
C ARG A 170 15.99 8.66 3.15
N GLY A 171 14.75 8.62 3.68
CA GLY A 171 13.64 7.89 3.09
C GLY A 171 13.70 6.37 3.34
N GLU A 172 14.53 5.92 4.30
CA GLU A 172 14.58 4.53 4.74
C GLU A 172 13.51 4.30 5.82
N ILE A 173 12.92 3.11 5.83
CA ILE A 173 11.88 2.75 6.79
C ILE A 173 12.47 1.85 7.88
N VAL A 174 12.29 2.26 9.13
CA VAL A 174 12.62 1.45 10.31
C VAL A 174 11.32 1.03 10.98
N HIS A 175 11.17 -0.26 11.25
CA HIS A 175 10.00 -0.82 11.91
C HIS A 175 10.31 -1.12 13.37
N TYR A 176 9.45 -0.63 14.27
CA TYR A 176 9.50 -0.92 15.69
C TYR A 176 8.26 -1.70 16.10
N SER A 177 8.43 -2.79 16.84
CA SER A 177 7.31 -3.44 17.53
C SER A 177 6.98 -2.65 18.79
N VAL A 178 5.71 -2.31 18.98
CA VAL A 178 5.24 -1.54 20.14
C VAL A 178 4.27 -2.38 20.96
N SER A 179 4.60 -2.57 22.21
CA SER A 179 3.76 -3.33 23.14
C SER A 179 3.75 -2.69 24.53
N PRO A 180 2.66 -2.82 25.30
CA PRO A 180 2.66 -2.39 26.69
C PRO A 180 3.50 -3.34 27.53
N LEU A 181 4.27 -2.76 28.45
CA LEU A 181 5.00 -3.53 29.45
C LEU A 181 4.22 -3.51 30.77
N SER A 182 3.82 -4.68 31.25
CA SER A 182 3.20 -4.86 32.58
C SER A 182 4.24 -5.39 33.56
N PHE A 183 4.49 -4.67 34.63
CA PHE A 183 5.27 -5.18 35.77
C PHE A 183 4.31 -6.02 36.63
N LYS A 184 4.72 -7.22 36.97
CA LYS A 184 4.05 -8.07 37.96
C LYS A 184 4.51 -7.71 39.35
#